data_47ccbb25051255813666c0b9360a22d6
#
_entry.id   47ccbb25051255813666c0b9360a22d6
#
_cell.length_a   1.000
_cell.length_b   1.000
_cell.length_c   1.000
_cell.angle_alpha   90.00
_cell.angle_beta   90.00
_cell.angle_gamma   90.00
#
_symmetry.space_group_name_H-M   'P 1'
#
loop_
_entity.id
_entity.type
_entity.pdbx_description
1 polymer ?
#
loop_
_entity_poly.entity_id
_entity_poly.type
_entity_poly.pdbx_seq_one_letter_code
_entity_poly.pdbx_strand_id
1 'polypeptide(L)'
;MSESTDIRVRSARLFFLPVQTRMPLKFGPEITTSVTCARVRVTVTDTQGRAAEGWGETPLSVQWVWPSALPYEVRHEALKAFCVKLAKAWTDFDASGHPMELGSDFQEQVLPSLLGAFNKEQSPAEVGRGVEGRTPVPEPIPWLAALVCCSAFDLAIHDAFGQLLQRPTYTTYTGEFMNRDLASFLDSPSFAKKYPSDFLNAQPPAKLKAWHLVGGLDPLEASDLIGKEPKDGYPVLLADWIKRDGLKCLKIKLRGNDDAWDNERILRVGRLAVSENVDWLTADFNCTVTEPAYVNQLLDRLRDEHPWVYGMILYVEQPFPYDLEQFRIDVHSVSARKPLFLDESAHDWKFVRLGRELGWTGVALKTCKTQSGALLSACWAKANGMTLMVQDLTNPMLAQIPHILLAAHTGTIMGVETNAMQFYPDASAPEAKIHPGLYQRRNGCIDLSTIHGPGFGYRLPEIHHRLPEPACEFGS
;
A
#
# COMPACT_ATOMS: atom_id res chain seq x y z
N MET A 1 -0.83 -1.05 -33.04
CA MET A 1 -2.17 -0.60 -33.55
C MET A 1 -3.02 -0.44 -32.33
N SER A 2 -3.81 0.64 -32.23
CA SER A 2 -4.71 0.87 -31.07
C SER A 2 -5.79 -0.21 -31.07
N GLU A 3 -5.98 -0.87 -29.91
CA GLU A 3 -7.07 -1.82 -29.73
C GLU A 3 -8.41 -1.08 -29.67
N SER A 4 -9.49 -1.76 -30.08
CA SER A 4 -10.84 -1.15 -30.06
C SER A 4 -11.32 -0.84 -28.65
N THR A 5 -10.65 -1.40 -27.66
CA THR A 5 -10.93 -1.23 -26.21
C THR A 5 -10.08 -0.18 -25.54
N ASP A 6 -9.10 0.43 -26.25
CA ASP A 6 -8.26 1.49 -25.66
C ASP A 6 -9.10 2.64 -25.12
N ILE A 7 -8.81 3.05 -23.91
CA ILE A 7 -9.54 4.12 -23.20
C ILE A 7 -8.76 5.42 -23.12
N ARG A 8 -9.50 6.51 -22.93
CA ARG A 8 -9.00 7.84 -22.54
C ARG A 8 -9.75 8.34 -21.32
N VAL A 9 -9.06 9.02 -20.41
CA VAL A 9 -9.69 9.72 -19.30
C VAL A 9 -10.40 10.96 -19.83
N ARG A 10 -11.67 11.16 -19.42
CA ARG A 10 -12.51 12.32 -19.83
C ARG A 10 -12.75 13.26 -18.69
N SER A 11 -13.03 12.72 -17.51
CA SER A 11 -13.23 13.54 -16.32
C SER A 11 -12.66 12.85 -15.09
N ALA A 12 -12.33 13.65 -14.08
CA ALA A 12 -11.92 13.18 -12.77
C ALA A 12 -12.59 14.03 -11.69
N ARG A 13 -13.14 13.36 -10.68
CA ARG A 13 -13.76 13.97 -9.51
C ARG A 13 -13.07 13.45 -8.26
N LEU A 14 -12.61 14.34 -7.39
CA LEU A 14 -11.81 14.02 -6.20
C LEU A 14 -12.59 14.35 -4.93
N PHE A 15 -12.57 13.44 -3.97
CA PHE A 15 -13.15 13.59 -2.65
C PHE A 15 -12.10 13.33 -1.57
N PHE A 16 -12.17 14.02 -0.44
CA PHE A 16 -11.35 13.74 0.73
C PHE A 16 -12.23 13.25 1.89
N LEU A 17 -11.93 12.06 2.38
CA LEU A 17 -12.66 11.40 3.46
C LEU A 17 -11.75 11.29 4.67
N PRO A 18 -11.91 12.18 5.69
CA PRO A 18 -11.12 12.09 6.90
C PRO A 18 -11.60 10.93 7.78
N VAL A 19 -10.65 10.20 8.35
CA VAL A 19 -10.87 9.10 9.26
C VAL A 19 -9.98 9.26 10.49
N GLN A 20 -10.52 9.02 11.69
CA GLN A 20 -9.74 9.05 12.93
C GLN A 20 -9.53 7.65 13.46
N THR A 21 -8.34 7.40 14.01
CA THR A 21 -8.04 6.13 14.66
C THR A 21 -8.67 6.08 16.05
N ARG A 22 -9.16 4.91 16.44
CA ARG A 22 -9.65 4.67 17.82
C ARG A 22 -8.51 4.56 18.84
N MET A 23 -7.33 4.17 18.38
CA MET A 23 -6.07 4.11 19.14
C MET A 23 -4.94 4.67 18.27
N PRO A 24 -3.92 5.31 18.89
CA PRO A 24 -2.75 5.78 18.15
C PRO A 24 -2.01 4.60 17.50
N LEU A 25 -1.65 4.72 16.23
CA LEU A 25 -0.75 3.78 15.55
C LEU A 25 0.68 4.31 15.61
N LYS A 26 1.58 3.60 16.30
CA LYS A 26 3.01 3.91 16.39
C LYS A 26 3.82 2.99 15.48
N PHE A 27 4.58 3.61 14.55
CA PHE A 27 5.56 2.93 13.72
C PHE A 27 6.80 3.82 13.52
N GLY A 28 7.99 3.25 13.55
CA GLY A 28 9.21 4.05 13.53
C GLY A 28 9.15 5.24 14.52
N PRO A 29 9.54 6.45 14.12
CA PRO A 29 9.42 7.66 14.94
C PRO A 29 8.01 8.25 14.99
N GLU A 30 7.10 7.86 14.09
CA GLU A 30 5.83 8.50 13.81
C GLU A 30 4.66 7.92 14.63
N ILE A 31 3.66 8.76 14.89
CA ILE A 31 2.38 8.37 15.51
C ILE A 31 1.24 8.91 14.67
N THR A 32 0.38 8.01 14.18
CA THR A 32 -0.82 8.35 13.43
C THR A 32 -2.05 8.27 14.31
N THR A 33 -2.85 9.34 14.32
CA THR A 33 -4.15 9.42 14.99
C THR A 33 -5.30 9.70 14.03
N SER A 34 -4.99 10.08 12.80
CA SER A 34 -5.96 10.32 11.74
C SER A 34 -5.32 10.09 10.37
N VAL A 35 -6.15 9.82 9.37
CA VAL A 35 -5.77 9.72 7.97
C VAL A 35 -6.88 10.33 7.11
N THR A 36 -6.52 10.92 5.97
CA THR A 36 -7.49 11.33 4.96
C THR A 36 -7.36 10.42 3.75
N CYS A 37 -8.44 9.77 3.35
CA CYS A 37 -8.48 9.01 2.11
C CYS A 37 -8.80 9.93 0.94
N ALA A 38 -7.98 9.88 -0.11
CA ALA A 38 -8.30 10.46 -1.40
C ALA A 38 -9.13 9.42 -2.17
N ARG A 39 -10.40 9.72 -2.44
CA ARG A 39 -11.30 8.91 -3.26
C ARG A 39 -11.52 9.62 -4.59
N VAL A 40 -11.34 8.89 -5.67
CA VAL A 40 -11.41 9.42 -7.04
C VAL A 40 -12.48 8.67 -7.81
N ARG A 41 -13.27 9.42 -8.59
CA ARG A 41 -14.10 8.88 -9.65
C ARG A 41 -13.57 9.40 -10.98
N VAL A 42 -13.29 8.51 -11.93
CA VAL A 42 -12.96 8.87 -13.30
C VAL A 42 -14.06 8.43 -14.24
N THR A 43 -14.27 9.20 -15.32
CA THR A 43 -15.01 8.75 -16.50
C THR A 43 -14.03 8.51 -17.62
N VAL A 44 -14.11 7.35 -18.24
CA VAL A 44 -13.31 7.00 -19.43
C VAL A 44 -14.19 6.78 -20.63
N THR A 45 -13.63 6.96 -21.82
CA THR A 45 -14.30 6.58 -23.08
C THR A 45 -13.36 5.75 -23.93
N ASP A 46 -13.89 4.75 -24.62
CA ASP A 46 -13.13 3.98 -25.63
C ASP A 46 -13.17 4.63 -27.01
N THR A 47 -12.51 3.94 -27.98
CA THR A 47 -12.46 4.39 -29.37
C THR A 47 -13.81 4.32 -30.09
N GLN A 48 -14.80 3.60 -29.54
CA GLN A 48 -16.16 3.49 -30.06
C GLN A 48 -17.12 4.51 -29.41
N GLY A 49 -16.65 5.33 -28.49
CA GLY A 49 -17.45 6.32 -27.78
C GLY A 49 -18.28 5.75 -26.62
N ARG A 50 -18.08 4.49 -26.23
CA ARG A 50 -18.69 3.92 -25.02
C ARG A 50 -18.00 4.54 -23.81
N ALA A 51 -18.77 4.89 -22.79
CA ALA A 51 -18.27 5.48 -21.55
C ALA A 51 -18.52 4.58 -20.34
N ALA A 52 -17.61 4.64 -19.37
CA ALA A 52 -17.79 4.01 -18.06
C ALA A 52 -17.15 4.85 -16.96
N GLU A 53 -17.68 4.72 -15.75
CA GLU A 53 -17.10 5.29 -14.54
C GLU A 53 -16.32 4.21 -13.76
N GLY A 54 -15.21 4.61 -13.15
CA GLY A 54 -14.46 3.77 -12.22
C GLY A 54 -14.04 4.55 -10.99
N TRP A 55 -13.78 3.83 -9.93
CA TRP A 55 -13.44 4.38 -8.63
C TRP A 55 -12.11 3.84 -8.10
N GLY A 56 -11.38 4.70 -7.42
CA GLY A 56 -10.18 4.35 -6.69
C GLY A 56 -10.08 5.12 -5.39
N GLU A 57 -9.38 4.55 -4.42
CA GLU A 57 -9.19 5.20 -3.13
C GLU A 57 -7.85 4.82 -2.53
N THR A 58 -7.23 5.81 -1.87
CA THR A 58 -5.97 5.60 -1.16
C THR A 58 -5.92 6.48 0.08
N PRO A 59 -5.56 5.95 1.27
CA PRO A 59 -5.23 6.76 2.43
C PRO A 59 -3.91 7.50 2.18
N LEU A 60 -3.88 8.82 2.40
CA LEU A 60 -2.70 9.65 2.13
C LEU A 60 -1.53 9.39 3.09
N SER A 61 -1.81 8.86 4.29
CA SER A 61 -0.82 8.39 5.28
C SER A 61 0.42 9.28 5.42
N VAL A 62 0.20 10.55 5.71
CA VAL A 62 1.20 11.63 5.67
C VAL A 62 2.53 11.26 6.37
N GLN A 63 2.45 10.65 7.55
CA GLN A 63 3.61 10.30 8.35
C GLN A 63 4.46 9.19 7.70
N TRP A 64 3.82 8.25 7.00
CA TRP A 64 4.51 7.15 6.33
C TRP A 64 5.14 7.59 5.00
N VAL A 65 4.43 8.39 4.21
CA VAL A 65 4.88 8.82 2.88
C VAL A 65 5.88 9.96 2.92
N TRP A 66 5.87 10.74 3.99
CA TRP A 66 6.70 11.94 4.15
C TRP A 66 7.12 12.12 5.61
N PRO A 67 7.98 11.21 6.14
CA PRO A 67 8.54 11.40 7.48
C PRO A 67 9.39 12.68 7.50
N SER A 68 9.05 13.62 8.38
CA SER A 68 9.66 14.95 8.43
C SER A 68 9.38 15.64 9.77
N ALA A 69 10.24 16.60 10.12
CA ALA A 69 10.01 17.51 11.24
C ALA A 69 8.93 18.58 10.96
N LEU A 70 8.47 18.71 9.71
CA LEU A 70 7.39 19.63 9.35
C LEU A 70 6.09 19.25 10.07
N PRO A 71 5.28 20.25 10.50
CA PRO A 71 3.96 19.99 11.07
C PRO A 71 3.10 19.10 10.17
N TYR A 72 2.31 18.21 10.77
CA TYR A 72 1.41 17.32 10.05
C TYR A 72 0.49 18.08 9.08
N GLU A 73 -0.09 19.18 9.56
CA GLU A 73 -1.07 19.98 8.79
C GLU A 73 -0.45 20.56 7.52
N VAL A 74 0.80 20.98 7.57
CA VAL A 74 1.53 21.52 6.39
C VAL A 74 1.73 20.42 5.34
N ARG A 75 2.21 19.25 5.76
CA ARG A 75 2.39 18.09 4.88
C ARG A 75 1.05 17.60 4.32
N HIS A 76 0.03 17.51 5.16
CA HIS A 76 -1.31 17.05 4.79
C HIS A 76 -1.96 17.95 3.73
N GLU A 77 -1.95 19.29 3.94
CA GLU A 77 -2.51 20.22 2.96
C GLU A 77 -1.72 20.22 1.64
N ALA A 78 -0.40 20.04 1.69
CA ALA A 78 0.42 19.90 0.49
C ALA A 78 0.03 18.65 -0.32
N LEU A 79 -0.17 17.49 0.33
CA LEU A 79 -0.62 16.27 -0.36
C LEU A 79 -2.01 16.44 -0.97
N LYS A 80 -2.95 17.07 -0.25
CA LYS A 80 -4.29 17.37 -0.79
C LYS A 80 -4.22 18.28 -2.01
N ALA A 81 -3.42 19.35 -1.93
CA ALA A 81 -3.20 20.26 -3.06
C ALA A 81 -2.58 19.55 -4.26
N PHE A 82 -1.64 18.63 -4.02
CA PHE A 82 -1.04 17.81 -5.07
C PHE A 82 -2.06 16.87 -5.72
N CYS A 83 -2.96 16.24 -4.94
CA CYS A 83 -4.06 15.45 -5.49
C CYS A 83 -4.97 16.26 -6.43
N VAL A 84 -5.23 17.54 -6.12
CA VAL A 84 -6.01 18.44 -7.02
C VAL A 84 -5.27 18.69 -8.34
N LYS A 85 -3.92 18.86 -8.29
CA LYS A 85 -3.09 18.99 -9.51
C LYS A 85 -3.13 17.71 -10.33
N LEU A 86 -3.08 16.55 -9.67
CA LEU A 86 -3.19 15.24 -10.33
C LEU A 86 -4.54 15.06 -11.03
N ALA A 87 -5.66 15.47 -10.42
CA ALA A 87 -6.98 15.37 -11.04
C ALA A 87 -7.02 16.11 -12.38
N LYS A 88 -6.45 17.32 -12.43
CA LYS A 88 -6.31 18.07 -13.69
C LYS A 88 -5.36 17.37 -14.67
N ALA A 89 -4.19 16.94 -14.21
CA ALA A 89 -3.18 16.32 -15.05
C ALA A 89 -3.69 15.05 -15.74
N TRP A 90 -4.46 14.21 -15.02
CA TRP A 90 -5.08 13.02 -15.60
C TRP A 90 -6.13 13.33 -16.68
N THR A 91 -6.89 14.40 -16.53
CA THR A 91 -7.87 14.83 -17.55
C THR A 91 -7.22 15.49 -18.76
N ASP A 92 -6.07 16.13 -18.56
CA ASP A 92 -5.29 16.74 -19.64
C ASP A 92 -4.37 15.72 -20.36
N PHE A 93 -4.22 14.51 -19.81
CA PHE A 93 -3.34 13.49 -20.36
C PHE A 93 -3.95 12.88 -21.64
N ASP A 94 -3.54 13.42 -22.78
CA ASP A 94 -4.03 13.04 -24.11
C ASP A 94 -3.37 11.74 -24.61
N ALA A 95 -3.55 10.67 -23.83
CA ALA A 95 -3.11 9.33 -24.18
C ALA A 95 -4.29 8.35 -24.26
N SER A 96 -4.11 7.27 -25.00
CA SER A 96 -5.09 6.21 -25.18
C SER A 96 -4.41 4.85 -25.09
N GLY A 97 -5.01 3.91 -24.38
CA GLY A 97 -4.46 2.58 -24.21
C GLY A 97 -5.16 1.79 -23.11
N HIS A 98 -4.59 0.64 -22.81
CA HIS A 98 -4.96 -0.15 -21.63
C HIS A 98 -4.55 0.60 -20.34
N PRO A 99 -5.26 0.45 -19.19
CA PRO A 99 -4.88 1.10 -17.93
C PRO A 99 -3.43 0.91 -17.49
N MET A 100 -2.85 -0.29 -17.69
CA MET A 100 -1.43 -0.54 -17.44
C MET A 100 -0.50 0.39 -18.23
N GLU A 101 -0.86 0.66 -19.48
CA GLU A 101 -0.11 1.52 -20.39
C GLU A 101 -0.24 2.98 -19.97
N LEU A 102 -1.48 3.42 -19.72
CA LEU A 102 -1.76 4.77 -19.26
C LEU A 102 -1.12 5.06 -17.90
N GLY A 103 -1.24 4.14 -16.95
CA GLY A 103 -0.66 4.27 -15.61
C GLY A 103 0.87 4.35 -15.66
N SER A 104 1.52 3.46 -16.42
CA SER A 104 2.97 3.46 -16.59
C SER A 104 3.47 4.73 -17.27
N ASP A 105 2.83 5.12 -18.39
CA ASP A 105 3.22 6.31 -19.15
C ASP A 105 3.01 7.58 -18.33
N PHE A 106 1.92 7.68 -17.57
CA PHE A 106 1.69 8.82 -16.68
C PHE A 106 2.77 8.93 -15.60
N GLN A 107 3.11 7.81 -14.96
CA GLN A 107 4.14 7.76 -13.92
C GLN A 107 5.55 8.10 -14.45
N GLU A 108 5.87 7.75 -15.69
CA GLU A 108 7.19 8.01 -16.26
C GLU A 108 7.29 9.38 -16.93
N GLN A 109 6.24 9.86 -17.60
CA GLN A 109 6.29 11.05 -18.43
C GLN A 109 5.69 12.29 -17.76
N VAL A 110 4.64 12.14 -16.96
CA VAL A 110 3.88 13.26 -16.39
C VAL A 110 4.20 13.49 -14.92
N LEU A 111 4.13 12.46 -14.11
CA LEU A 111 4.25 12.59 -12.65
C LEU A 111 5.55 13.24 -12.18
N PRO A 112 6.75 12.92 -12.75
CA PRO A 112 8.00 13.55 -12.31
C PRO A 112 8.04 15.05 -12.58
N SER A 113 7.58 15.47 -13.76
CA SER A 113 7.54 16.88 -14.13
C SER A 113 6.49 17.67 -13.33
N LEU A 114 5.33 17.05 -13.08
CA LEU A 114 4.26 17.64 -12.24
C LEU A 114 4.74 17.82 -10.80
N LEU A 115 5.39 16.81 -10.23
CA LEU A 115 5.96 16.88 -8.88
C LEU A 115 7.04 17.95 -8.78
N GLY A 116 7.96 18.00 -9.76
CA GLY A 116 9.02 19.01 -9.80
C GLY A 116 8.49 20.43 -9.88
N ALA A 117 7.47 20.67 -10.73
CA ALA A 117 6.80 21.96 -10.83
C ALA A 117 6.07 22.33 -9.53
N PHE A 118 5.34 21.39 -8.93
CA PHE A 118 4.63 21.62 -7.68
C PHE A 118 5.60 21.94 -6.53
N ASN A 119 6.66 21.18 -6.37
CA ASN A 119 7.68 21.42 -5.33
C ASN A 119 8.34 22.80 -5.49
N LYS A 120 8.59 23.23 -6.73
CA LYS A 120 9.11 24.56 -7.02
C LYS A 120 8.10 25.65 -6.65
N GLU A 121 6.82 25.49 -7.00
CA GLU A 121 5.75 26.44 -6.64
C GLU A 121 5.59 26.61 -5.12
N GLN A 122 5.85 25.55 -4.34
CA GLN A 122 5.70 25.55 -2.88
C GLN A 122 6.97 26.01 -2.15
N SER A 123 8.08 26.19 -2.84
CA SER A 123 9.35 26.55 -2.20
C SER A 123 9.30 27.97 -1.60
N PRO A 124 9.99 28.24 -0.48
CA PRO A 124 10.02 29.57 0.17
C PRO A 124 10.49 30.67 -0.77
N ALA A 125 11.37 30.37 -1.74
CA ALA A 125 11.90 31.33 -2.69
C ALA A 125 10.82 31.84 -3.69
N GLU A 126 9.82 31.03 -4.01
CA GLU A 126 8.73 31.41 -4.92
C GLU A 126 7.51 31.99 -4.18
N VAL A 127 7.18 31.45 -2.98
CA VAL A 127 6.05 31.94 -2.18
C VAL A 127 6.26 33.39 -1.72
N GLY A 128 7.52 33.82 -1.49
CA GLY A 128 7.86 35.22 -1.19
C GLY A 128 7.66 36.22 -2.35
N ARG A 129 7.35 35.74 -3.57
CA ARG A 129 7.23 36.58 -4.78
C ARG A 129 5.79 36.96 -5.18
N GLY A 130 4.77 36.68 -4.36
CA GLY A 130 3.47 37.29 -4.62
C GLY A 130 2.24 36.41 -4.72
N VAL A 131 2.18 35.30 -4.01
CA VAL A 131 0.93 34.54 -3.86
C VAL A 131 0.43 34.68 -2.43
N GLU A 132 -0.49 35.64 -2.21
CA GLU A 132 -1.16 35.79 -0.91
C GLU A 132 -1.90 34.50 -0.53
N GLY A 133 -1.71 34.06 0.72
CA GLY A 133 -2.46 32.95 1.33
C GLY A 133 -1.81 31.56 1.23
N ARG A 134 -0.59 31.40 0.69
CA ARG A 134 0.13 30.13 0.69
C ARG A 134 1.19 30.08 1.77
N THR A 135 1.18 29.01 2.57
CA THR A 135 2.27 28.72 3.52
C THR A 135 3.41 28.03 2.75
N PRO A 136 4.65 28.56 2.80
CA PRO A 136 5.79 27.91 2.18
C PRO A 136 6.02 26.53 2.78
N VAL A 137 6.30 25.55 1.92
CA VAL A 137 6.72 24.20 2.35
C VAL A 137 8.24 24.10 2.16
N PRO A 138 9.03 24.11 3.24
CA PRO A 138 10.50 24.16 3.14
C PRO A 138 11.14 22.86 2.66
N GLU A 139 10.40 21.75 2.69
CA GLU A 139 10.86 20.46 2.17
C GLU A 139 9.98 20.02 1.00
N PRO A 140 10.56 19.46 -0.08
CA PRO A 140 9.79 18.97 -1.22
C PRO A 140 8.97 17.72 -0.85
N ILE A 141 7.82 17.57 -1.50
CA ILE A 141 7.05 16.31 -1.46
C ILE A 141 7.96 15.19 -2.01
N PRO A 142 8.17 14.08 -1.27
CA PRO A 142 8.97 12.96 -1.75
C PRO A 142 8.25 12.17 -2.85
N TRP A 143 9.03 11.43 -3.63
CA TRP A 143 8.51 10.58 -4.71
C TRP A 143 7.46 9.56 -4.22
N LEU A 144 7.71 8.90 -3.08
CA LEU A 144 6.75 7.97 -2.48
C LEU A 144 5.40 8.63 -2.21
N ALA A 145 5.39 9.86 -1.71
CA ALA A 145 4.16 10.60 -1.47
C ALA A 145 3.42 10.97 -2.77
N ALA A 146 4.17 11.30 -3.83
CA ALA A 146 3.58 11.55 -5.14
C ALA A 146 2.92 10.30 -5.73
N LEU A 147 3.53 9.12 -5.59
CA LEU A 147 2.95 7.84 -5.99
C LEU A 147 1.65 7.56 -5.22
N VAL A 148 1.65 7.78 -3.90
CA VAL A 148 0.46 7.56 -3.07
C VAL A 148 -0.67 8.51 -3.46
N CYS A 149 -0.40 9.78 -3.72
CA CYS A 149 -1.40 10.70 -4.24
C CYS A 149 -1.94 10.28 -5.63
N CYS A 150 -1.06 9.73 -6.49
CA CYS A 150 -1.42 9.28 -7.84
C CYS A 150 -2.25 7.99 -7.83
N SER A 151 -2.07 7.12 -6.83
CA SER A 151 -2.61 5.76 -6.83
C SER A 151 -4.13 5.68 -6.89
N ALA A 152 -4.86 6.63 -6.28
CA ALA A 152 -6.32 6.64 -6.36
C ALA A 152 -6.84 6.86 -7.79
N PHE A 153 -6.12 7.65 -8.60
CA PHE A 153 -6.44 7.86 -10.01
C PHE A 153 -6.09 6.62 -10.85
N ASP A 154 -4.92 6.05 -10.65
CA ASP A 154 -4.50 4.84 -11.32
C ASP A 154 -5.46 3.66 -11.03
N LEU A 155 -5.86 3.46 -9.77
CA LEU A 155 -6.89 2.49 -9.40
C LEU A 155 -8.22 2.75 -10.12
N ALA A 156 -8.64 4.01 -10.18
CA ALA A 156 -9.92 4.39 -10.79
C ALA A 156 -9.96 4.09 -12.29
N ILE A 157 -8.87 4.28 -13.05
CA ILE A 157 -8.83 3.93 -14.47
C ILE A 157 -8.85 2.42 -14.69
N HIS A 158 -8.21 1.64 -13.82
CA HIS A 158 -8.27 0.18 -13.87
C HIS A 158 -9.68 -0.34 -13.59
N ASP A 159 -10.38 0.23 -12.60
CA ASP A 159 -11.77 -0.10 -12.32
C ASP A 159 -12.67 0.28 -13.50
N ALA A 160 -12.53 1.51 -14.01
CA ALA A 160 -13.31 2.01 -15.15
C ALA A 160 -13.19 1.11 -16.39
N PHE A 161 -12.00 0.60 -16.67
CA PHE A 161 -11.77 -0.31 -17.78
C PHE A 161 -12.54 -1.63 -17.60
N GLY A 162 -12.47 -2.22 -16.41
CA GLY A 162 -13.25 -3.40 -16.08
C GLY A 162 -14.75 -3.16 -16.16
N GLN A 163 -15.22 -1.99 -15.71
CA GLN A 163 -16.62 -1.57 -15.83
C GLN A 163 -17.03 -1.43 -17.30
N LEU A 164 -16.21 -0.79 -18.13
CA LEU A 164 -16.47 -0.63 -19.56
C LEU A 164 -16.63 -1.97 -20.29
N LEU A 165 -15.78 -2.93 -19.97
CA LEU A 165 -15.78 -4.25 -20.57
C LEU A 165 -16.76 -5.23 -19.92
N GLN A 166 -17.41 -4.84 -18.81
CA GLN A 166 -18.25 -5.71 -17.98
C GLN A 166 -17.50 -6.99 -17.53
N ARG A 167 -16.21 -6.82 -17.15
CA ARG A 167 -15.31 -7.90 -16.70
C ARG A 167 -14.58 -7.54 -15.43
N PRO A 168 -14.19 -8.51 -14.61
CA PRO A 168 -13.25 -8.27 -13.50
C PRO A 168 -11.92 -7.72 -14.02
N THR A 169 -11.39 -6.67 -13.39
CA THR A 169 -10.17 -5.98 -13.81
C THR A 169 -9.00 -6.94 -14.05
N TYR A 170 -8.77 -7.90 -13.17
CA TYR A 170 -7.66 -8.84 -13.27
C TYR A 170 -7.72 -9.79 -14.49
N THR A 171 -8.88 -9.92 -15.15
CA THR A 171 -9.01 -10.71 -16.39
C THR A 171 -8.59 -9.93 -17.63
N THR A 172 -8.28 -8.65 -17.50
CA THR A 172 -7.93 -7.77 -18.64
C THR A 172 -6.42 -7.62 -18.85
N TYR A 173 -5.58 -8.12 -17.94
CA TYR A 173 -4.12 -8.00 -18.04
C TYR A 173 -3.48 -9.01 -18.98
N THR A 174 -4.01 -9.13 -20.19
CA THR A 174 -3.63 -10.12 -21.21
C THR A 174 -3.32 -9.45 -22.55
N GLY A 175 -2.67 -10.18 -23.46
CA GLY A 175 -2.43 -9.71 -24.83
C GLY A 175 -3.70 -9.55 -25.69
N GLU A 176 -4.88 -9.93 -25.17
CA GLU A 176 -6.17 -9.61 -25.81
C GLU A 176 -6.52 -8.11 -25.68
N PHE A 177 -6.10 -7.47 -24.57
CA PHE A 177 -6.49 -6.10 -24.23
C PHE A 177 -5.32 -5.11 -24.19
N MET A 178 -4.09 -5.58 -24.01
CA MET A 178 -2.89 -4.75 -23.91
C MET A 178 -2.19 -4.66 -25.27
N ASN A 179 -1.85 -3.45 -25.71
CA ASN A 179 -1.09 -3.22 -26.94
C ASN A 179 0.39 -3.53 -26.78
N ARG A 180 0.91 -3.46 -25.56
CA ARG A 180 2.31 -3.63 -25.21
C ARG A 180 2.50 -4.82 -24.27
N ASP A 181 3.50 -5.63 -24.54
CA ASP A 181 3.94 -6.70 -23.65
C ASP A 181 4.84 -6.16 -22.50
N LEU A 182 5.17 -7.01 -21.55
CA LEU A 182 5.97 -6.61 -20.40
C LEU A 182 7.40 -6.19 -20.76
N ALA A 183 7.95 -6.58 -21.92
CA ALA A 183 9.27 -6.13 -22.34
C ALA A 183 9.32 -4.62 -22.59
N SER A 184 8.19 -4.02 -22.97
CA SER A 184 8.05 -2.57 -23.18
C SER A 184 8.08 -1.76 -21.88
N PHE A 185 7.85 -2.38 -20.73
CA PHE A 185 7.80 -1.73 -19.42
C PHE A 185 9.02 -2.06 -18.56
N LEU A 186 9.57 -3.28 -18.70
CA LEU A 186 10.56 -3.84 -17.80
C LEU A 186 11.98 -3.87 -18.36
N ASP A 187 12.22 -3.16 -19.46
CA ASP A 187 13.52 -3.00 -20.15
C ASP A 187 14.31 -4.30 -20.31
N SER A 188 13.63 -5.42 -20.59
CA SER A 188 14.27 -6.71 -20.74
C SER A 188 13.59 -7.59 -21.79
N PRO A 189 14.35 -8.12 -22.77
CA PRO A 189 13.80 -9.02 -23.79
C PRO A 189 13.27 -10.35 -23.25
N SER A 190 13.61 -10.71 -22.00
CA SER A 190 13.08 -11.90 -21.33
C SER A 190 11.57 -11.83 -21.06
N PHE A 191 10.99 -10.64 -21.13
CA PHE A 191 9.56 -10.38 -20.98
C PHE A 191 8.82 -10.22 -22.31
N ALA A 192 9.51 -10.43 -23.44
CA ALA A 192 8.87 -10.34 -24.76
C ALA A 192 7.71 -11.35 -24.88
N LYS A 193 6.57 -10.86 -25.38
CA LYS A 193 5.31 -11.60 -25.52
C LYS A 193 4.73 -12.12 -24.18
N LYS A 194 5.16 -11.59 -23.05
CA LYS A 194 4.58 -11.86 -21.73
C LYS A 194 3.72 -10.69 -21.27
N TYR A 195 2.67 -11.02 -20.56
CA TYR A 195 1.71 -10.08 -20.00
C TYR A 195 1.59 -10.31 -18.48
N PRO A 196 1.01 -9.38 -17.70
CA PRO A 196 0.86 -9.62 -16.27
C PRO A 196 0.12 -10.92 -15.94
N SER A 197 -0.84 -11.35 -16.74
CA SER A 197 -1.53 -12.65 -16.60
C SER A 197 -0.62 -13.87 -16.55
N ASP A 198 0.58 -13.82 -17.16
CA ASP A 198 1.56 -14.93 -17.11
C ASP A 198 2.21 -15.07 -15.72
N PHE A 199 2.09 -14.04 -14.87
CA PHE A 199 2.64 -13.97 -13.52
C PHE A 199 1.59 -13.96 -12.43
N LEU A 200 0.31 -13.83 -12.79
CA LEU A 200 -0.81 -13.75 -11.84
C LEU A 200 -1.51 -15.10 -11.69
N ASN A 201 -2.12 -15.32 -10.54
CA ASN A 201 -2.95 -16.50 -10.32
C ASN A 201 -4.24 -16.37 -11.12
N ALA A 202 -4.46 -17.27 -12.07
CA ALA A 202 -5.69 -17.31 -12.86
C ALA A 202 -6.93 -17.67 -12.01
N GLN A 203 -6.71 -18.42 -10.92
CA GLN A 203 -7.74 -18.79 -9.95
C GLN A 203 -7.28 -18.33 -8.55
N PRO A 204 -7.62 -17.11 -8.16
CA PRO A 204 -7.24 -16.59 -6.85
C PRO A 204 -7.94 -17.37 -5.73
N PRO A 205 -7.32 -17.53 -4.57
CA PRO A 205 -7.93 -18.20 -3.42
C PRO A 205 -9.13 -17.39 -2.90
N ALA A 206 -10.18 -18.10 -2.50
CA ALA A 206 -11.36 -17.48 -1.89
C ALA A 206 -11.09 -16.89 -0.50
N LYS A 207 -10.02 -17.32 0.17
CA LYS A 207 -9.62 -16.86 1.50
C LYS A 207 -8.12 -16.64 1.56
N LEU A 208 -7.70 -15.60 2.29
CA LEU A 208 -6.31 -15.29 2.55
C LEU A 208 -6.06 -15.24 4.06
N LYS A 209 -4.92 -15.77 4.52
CA LYS A 209 -4.45 -15.54 5.89
C LYS A 209 -4.28 -14.05 6.14
N ALA A 210 -4.76 -13.58 7.28
CA ALA A 210 -4.68 -12.18 7.66
C ALA A 210 -3.53 -11.95 8.63
N TRP A 211 -2.67 -10.98 8.33
CA TRP A 211 -1.68 -10.48 9.27
C TRP A 211 -2.26 -9.36 10.10
N HIS A 212 -1.92 -9.37 11.39
CA HIS A 212 -2.28 -8.35 12.36
C HIS A 212 -1.05 -7.54 12.74
N LEU A 213 -1.15 -6.23 12.65
CA LEU A 213 -0.09 -5.33 13.05
C LEU A 213 -0.05 -5.20 14.58
N VAL A 214 1.13 -5.35 15.16
CA VAL A 214 1.42 -5.07 16.57
C VAL A 214 2.23 -3.77 16.63
N GLY A 215 1.54 -2.65 16.77
CA GLY A 215 2.14 -1.32 16.80
C GLY A 215 3.04 -1.10 18.03
N GLY A 216 3.94 -0.11 17.93
CA GLY A 216 4.90 0.16 19.01
C GLY A 216 4.26 0.59 20.35
N LEU A 217 3.00 1.05 20.33
CA LEU A 217 2.23 1.44 21.53
C LEU A 217 1.10 0.46 21.88
N ASP A 218 0.91 -0.61 21.08
CA ASP A 218 -0.19 -1.54 21.32
C ASP A 218 0.03 -2.31 22.62
N PRO A 219 -0.98 -2.36 23.53
CA PRO A 219 -0.89 -3.13 24.75
C PRO A 219 -0.89 -4.64 24.43
N LEU A 220 0.08 -5.37 24.97
CA LEU A 220 0.17 -6.81 24.83
C LEU A 220 -0.61 -7.53 25.93
N GLU A 221 -0.47 -7.05 27.16
CA GLU A 221 -0.99 -7.64 28.39
C GLU A 221 -1.68 -6.60 29.25
N ALA A 222 -2.46 -7.03 30.23
CA ALA A 222 -3.21 -6.15 31.13
C ALA A 222 -2.34 -5.13 31.89
N SER A 223 -1.07 -5.48 32.15
CA SER A 223 -0.08 -4.58 32.77
C SER A 223 0.30 -3.38 31.89
N ASP A 224 0.05 -3.44 30.58
CA ASP A 224 0.35 -2.36 29.64
C ASP A 224 -0.78 -1.32 29.56
N LEU A 225 -1.95 -1.59 30.18
CA LEU A 225 -3.09 -0.69 30.14
C LEU A 225 -2.85 0.54 31.02
N ILE A 226 -3.19 1.71 30.48
CA ILE A 226 -3.03 3.00 31.17
C ILE A 226 -4.36 3.60 31.65
N GLY A 227 -5.48 2.89 31.44
CA GLY A 227 -6.82 3.32 31.86
C GLY A 227 -7.48 4.38 30.98
N LYS A 228 -6.90 4.66 29.78
CA LYS A 228 -7.42 5.61 28.80
C LYS A 228 -7.88 4.94 27.51
N GLU A 229 -7.90 3.63 27.48
CA GLU A 229 -8.25 2.83 26.31
C GLU A 229 -9.72 3.02 25.94
N PRO A 230 -10.05 2.92 24.63
CA PRO A 230 -11.43 3.09 24.17
C PRO A 230 -12.32 1.97 24.72
N LYS A 231 -13.58 2.32 25.01
CA LYS A 231 -14.64 1.39 25.46
C LYS A 231 -15.69 1.25 24.36
N ASP A 232 -15.26 0.84 23.18
CA ASP A 232 -16.04 0.82 21.94
C ASP A 232 -16.44 -0.60 21.48
N GLY A 233 -16.17 -1.61 22.32
CA GLY A 233 -16.50 -3.00 22.03
C GLY A 233 -15.47 -3.75 21.18
N TYR A 234 -14.41 -3.08 20.73
CA TYR A 234 -13.28 -3.73 20.04
C TYR A 234 -12.19 -4.10 21.05
N PRO A 235 -11.41 -5.17 20.78
CA PRO A 235 -10.28 -5.53 21.62
C PRO A 235 -9.26 -4.38 21.72
N VAL A 236 -8.57 -4.36 22.84
CA VAL A 236 -7.43 -3.48 23.09
C VAL A 236 -6.16 -4.30 23.23
N LEU A 237 -6.22 -5.41 23.97
CA LEU A 237 -5.09 -6.30 24.18
C LEU A 237 -4.84 -7.18 22.96
N LEU A 238 -3.56 -7.44 22.66
CA LEU A 238 -3.17 -8.34 21.58
C LEU A 238 -3.76 -9.75 21.75
N ALA A 239 -3.75 -10.30 22.97
CA ALA A 239 -4.36 -11.60 23.26
C ALA A 239 -5.83 -11.68 22.87
N ASP A 240 -6.59 -10.60 23.12
CA ASP A 240 -8.03 -10.55 22.81
C ASP A 240 -8.27 -10.44 21.31
N TRP A 241 -7.39 -9.71 20.59
CA TRP A 241 -7.40 -9.68 19.12
C TRP A 241 -7.14 -11.07 18.53
N ILE A 242 -6.13 -11.78 19.03
CA ILE A 242 -5.79 -13.14 18.56
C ILE A 242 -6.99 -14.06 18.74
N LYS A 243 -7.59 -14.08 19.93
CA LYS A 243 -8.75 -14.95 20.25
C LYS A 243 -9.97 -14.60 19.41
N ARG A 244 -10.34 -13.32 19.33
CA ARG A 244 -11.55 -12.88 18.60
C ARG A 244 -11.46 -13.20 17.11
N ASP A 245 -10.33 -12.90 16.49
CA ASP A 245 -10.16 -13.02 15.04
C ASP A 245 -9.54 -14.37 14.62
N GLY A 246 -9.05 -15.18 15.58
CA GLY A 246 -8.37 -16.44 15.31
C GLY A 246 -7.03 -16.26 14.60
N LEU A 247 -6.29 -15.20 14.94
CA LEU A 247 -5.08 -14.77 14.22
C LEU A 247 -3.98 -15.83 14.25
N LYS A 248 -3.27 -15.95 13.14
CA LYS A 248 -2.14 -16.87 12.97
C LYS A 248 -0.86 -16.17 12.51
N CYS A 249 -0.92 -14.89 12.20
CA CYS A 249 0.20 -14.12 11.68
C CYS A 249 0.24 -12.73 12.33
N LEU A 250 1.38 -12.35 12.90
CA LEU A 250 1.58 -11.05 13.57
C LEU A 250 2.77 -10.31 12.99
N LYS A 251 2.60 -9.03 12.68
CA LYS A 251 3.66 -8.12 12.24
C LYS A 251 4.05 -7.21 13.41
N ILE A 252 5.31 -7.27 13.84
CA ILE A 252 5.81 -6.57 15.02
C ILE A 252 6.52 -5.30 14.56
N LYS A 253 6.05 -4.13 15.01
CA LYS A 253 6.73 -2.86 14.81
C LYS A 253 7.85 -2.69 15.84
N LEU A 254 9.05 -2.36 15.35
CA LEU A 254 10.27 -2.19 16.12
C LEU A 254 10.76 -0.74 16.03
N ARG A 255 11.74 -0.40 16.87
CA ARG A 255 12.34 0.95 16.92
C ARG A 255 13.56 1.07 16.02
N GLY A 256 14.39 0.02 15.93
CA GLY A 256 15.63 0.00 15.15
C GLY A 256 16.78 0.82 15.72
N ASN A 257 16.61 1.41 16.89
CA ASN A 257 17.60 2.25 17.58
C ASN A 257 17.67 1.98 19.11
N ASP A 258 17.00 0.93 19.57
CA ASP A 258 16.96 0.50 20.98
C ASP A 258 16.92 -1.04 21.01
N ASP A 259 18.10 -1.65 20.94
CA ASP A 259 18.27 -3.10 20.85
C ASP A 259 17.59 -3.84 22.04
N ALA A 260 17.67 -3.30 23.23
CA ALA A 260 17.09 -3.92 24.41
C ALA A 260 15.55 -3.92 24.32
N TRP A 261 14.97 -2.81 23.88
CA TRP A 261 13.53 -2.69 23.70
C TRP A 261 13.04 -3.58 22.54
N ASP A 262 13.74 -3.58 21.40
CA ASP A 262 13.37 -4.38 20.23
C ASP A 262 13.40 -5.88 20.55
N ASN A 263 14.47 -6.34 21.24
CA ASN A 263 14.59 -7.71 21.70
C ASN A 263 13.44 -8.09 22.66
N GLU A 264 13.19 -7.28 23.69
CA GLU A 264 12.11 -7.55 24.64
C GLU A 264 10.73 -7.51 23.97
N ARG A 265 10.50 -6.58 23.03
CA ARG A 265 9.24 -6.50 22.26
C ARG A 265 8.99 -7.79 21.48
N ILE A 266 9.99 -8.26 20.75
CA ILE A 266 9.90 -9.54 19.99
C ILE A 266 9.64 -10.71 20.94
N LEU A 267 10.34 -10.77 22.07
CA LEU A 267 10.18 -11.89 23.01
C LEU A 267 8.81 -11.89 23.70
N ARG A 268 8.30 -10.72 24.09
CA ARG A 268 6.96 -10.62 24.67
C ARG A 268 5.88 -11.04 23.69
N VAL A 269 5.93 -10.53 22.45
CA VAL A 269 4.99 -10.93 21.38
C VAL A 269 5.17 -12.42 21.06
N GLY A 270 6.41 -12.92 20.99
CA GLY A 270 6.71 -14.32 20.70
C GLY A 270 6.15 -15.29 21.77
N ARG A 271 6.32 -14.96 23.07
CA ARG A 271 5.73 -15.75 24.17
C ARG A 271 4.21 -15.81 24.07
N LEU A 272 3.57 -14.66 23.82
CA LEU A 272 2.12 -14.59 23.64
C LEU A 272 1.68 -15.38 22.39
N ALA A 273 2.42 -15.26 21.28
CA ALA A 273 2.16 -15.99 20.05
C ALA A 273 2.19 -17.50 20.26
N VAL A 274 3.18 -18.01 20.99
CA VAL A 274 3.27 -19.45 21.35
C VAL A 274 2.08 -19.87 22.22
N SER A 275 1.73 -19.09 23.24
CA SER A 275 0.60 -19.43 24.14
C SER A 275 -0.76 -19.42 23.46
N GLU A 276 -0.95 -18.60 22.42
CA GLU A 276 -2.19 -18.45 21.67
C GLU A 276 -2.18 -19.20 20.31
N ASN A 277 -1.17 -20.05 20.06
CA ASN A 277 -1.02 -20.85 18.83
C ASN A 277 -1.01 -19.99 17.53
N VAL A 278 -0.28 -18.90 17.56
CA VAL A 278 0.09 -18.11 16.37
C VAL A 278 1.24 -18.81 15.66
N ASP A 279 1.20 -18.85 14.34
CA ASP A 279 2.18 -19.62 13.55
C ASP A 279 3.39 -18.75 13.13
N TRP A 280 3.15 -17.49 12.73
CA TRP A 280 4.16 -16.66 12.09
C TRP A 280 4.26 -15.25 12.67
N LEU A 281 5.49 -14.74 12.68
CA LEU A 281 5.85 -13.38 13.05
C LEU A 281 6.61 -12.72 11.90
N THR A 282 6.57 -11.39 11.82
CA THR A 282 7.54 -10.57 11.07
C THR A 282 8.05 -9.43 11.93
N ALA A 283 9.24 -8.94 11.61
CA ALA A 283 9.91 -7.84 12.30
C ALA A 283 10.07 -6.66 11.35
N ASP A 284 9.41 -5.54 11.63
CA ASP A 284 9.38 -4.36 10.77
C ASP A 284 9.98 -3.16 11.51
N PHE A 285 11.03 -2.58 10.93
CA PHE A 285 11.80 -1.49 11.52
C PHE A 285 11.48 -0.10 10.91
N ASN A 286 10.71 -0.03 9.84
CA ASN A 286 10.32 1.22 9.16
C ASN A 286 11.52 2.19 8.94
N CYS A 287 12.56 1.72 8.28
CA CYS A 287 13.73 2.49 7.85
C CYS A 287 14.63 3.08 8.96
N THR A 288 14.54 2.61 10.19
CA THR A 288 15.20 3.25 11.35
C THR A 288 16.61 2.75 11.64
N VAL A 289 16.99 1.60 11.09
CA VAL A 289 18.32 1.00 11.28
C VAL A 289 19.32 1.59 10.27
N THR A 290 20.52 1.89 10.73
CA THR A 290 21.58 2.46 9.85
C THR A 290 22.63 1.43 9.45
N GLU A 291 22.82 0.35 10.23
CA GLU A 291 23.90 -0.63 10.05
C GLU A 291 23.37 -2.08 10.07
N PRO A 292 23.76 -2.93 9.10
CA PRO A 292 23.38 -4.34 9.07
C PRO A 292 23.72 -5.11 10.35
N ALA A 293 24.78 -4.70 11.05
CA ALA A 293 25.22 -5.32 12.29
C ALA A 293 24.14 -5.32 13.37
N TYR A 294 23.32 -4.27 13.46
CA TYR A 294 22.20 -4.20 14.41
C TYR A 294 21.22 -5.36 14.23
N VAL A 295 20.74 -5.55 13.00
CA VAL A 295 19.77 -6.60 12.67
C VAL A 295 20.41 -7.99 12.82
N ASN A 296 21.68 -8.12 12.39
CA ASN A 296 22.42 -9.39 12.51
C ASN A 296 22.55 -9.82 13.97
N GLN A 297 22.95 -8.92 14.87
CA GLN A 297 23.12 -9.21 16.29
C GLN A 297 21.78 -9.59 16.96
N LEU A 298 20.70 -8.88 16.63
CA LEU A 298 19.37 -9.21 17.11
C LEU A 298 18.92 -10.60 16.67
N LEU A 299 19.07 -10.91 15.37
CA LEU A 299 18.69 -12.21 14.81
C LEU A 299 19.58 -13.35 15.35
N ASP A 300 20.88 -13.14 15.50
CA ASP A 300 21.81 -14.14 16.05
C ASP A 300 21.46 -14.43 17.52
N ARG A 301 21.19 -13.40 18.34
CA ARG A 301 20.74 -13.56 19.72
C ARG A 301 19.43 -14.35 19.80
N LEU A 302 18.43 -14.01 18.97
CA LEU A 302 17.17 -14.74 18.94
C LEU A 302 17.36 -16.21 18.53
N ARG A 303 18.24 -16.50 17.55
CA ARG A 303 18.55 -17.86 17.13
C ARG A 303 19.19 -18.67 18.28
N ASP A 304 20.14 -18.08 18.97
CA ASP A 304 20.98 -18.78 19.95
C ASP A 304 20.28 -18.91 21.31
N GLU A 305 19.54 -17.90 21.75
CA GLU A 305 18.89 -17.86 23.07
C GLU A 305 17.38 -18.19 23.01
N HIS A 306 16.70 -17.90 21.89
CA HIS A 306 15.25 -18.03 21.74
C HIS A 306 14.86 -18.66 20.38
N PRO A 307 15.35 -19.89 20.07
CA PRO A 307 15.19 -20.52 18.76
C PRO A 307 13.73 -20.70 18.31
N TRP A 308 12.80 -20.83 19.24
CA TRP A 308 11.37 -20.85 18.93
C TRP A 308 10.91 -19.57 18.27
N VAL A 309 11.19 -18.42 18.90
CA VAL A 309 10.77 -17.11 18.40
C VAL A 309 11.46 -16.82 17.09
N TYR A 310 12.77 -17.13 17.01
CA TYR A 310 13.52 -17.04 15.75
C TYR A 310 12.87 -17.87 14.64
N GLY A 311 12.45 -19.10 14.94
CA GLY A 311 11.78 -20.00 13.99
C GLY A 311 10.47 -19.42 13.46
N MET A 312 9.71 -18.69 14.28
CA MET A 312 8.45 -18.06 13.89
C MET A 312 8.63 -16.84 12.99
N ILE A 313 9.78 -16.15 13.00
CA ILE A 313 10.04 -14.99 12.15
C ILE A 313 10.13 -15.45 10.70
N LEU A 314 9.12 -15.09 9.90
CA LEU A 314 9.04 -15.46 8.49
C LEU A 314 9.95 -14.60 7.61
N TYR A 315 10.01 -13.30 7.88
CA TYR A 315 10.91 -12.34 7.24
C TYR A 315 11.12 -11.10 8.11
N VAL A 316 12.18 -10.35 7.79
CA VAL A 316 12.45 -9.00 8.31
C VAL A 316 12.05 -7.99 7.24
N GLU A 317 11.51 -6.85 7.64
CA GLU A 317 10.99 -5.84 6.74
C GLU A 317 11.67 -4.50 6.96
N GLN A 318 12.05 -3.89 5.85
CA GLN A 318 12.56 -2.52 5.69
C GLN A 318 13.34 -1.97 6.89
N PRO A 319 14.44 -2.61 7.33
CA PRO A 319 15.21 -2.06 8.44
C PRO A 319 15.96 -0.76 8.05
N PHE A 320 16.45 -0.65 6.81
CA PHE A 320 17.36 0.40 6.37
C PHE A 320 16.63 1.55 5.66
N PRO A 321 17.29 2.73 5.55
CA PRO A 321 16.74 3.89 4.87
C PRO A 321 16.17 3.55 3.49
N TYR A 322 15.04 4.17 3.14
CA TYR A 322 14.27 3.81 1.95
C TYR A 322 14.90 4.24 0.62
N ASP A 323 15.76 5.27 0.62
CA ASP A 323 16.44 5.74 -0.58
C ASP A 323 17.65 4.85 -0.88
N LEU A 324 17.44 3.81 -1.70
CA LEU A 324 18.47 2.84 -2.06
C LEU A 324 19.54 3.42 -2.98
N GLU A 325 19.28 4.52 -3.67
CA GLU A 325 20.29 5.18 -4.51
C GLU A 325 21.27 5.96 -3.66
N GLN A 326 20.77 6.65 -2.65
CA GLN A 326 21.56 7.39 -1.67
C GLN A 326 22.26 6.46 -0.67
N PHE A 327 21.54 5.45 -0.17
CA PHE A 327 22.02 4.52 0.86
C PHE A 327 22.18 3.10 0.27
N ARG A 328 23.29 2.89 -0.46
CA ARG A 328 23.59 1.59 -1.10
C ARG A 328 24.18 0.59 -0.10
N ILE A 329 23.38 0.20 0.88
CA ILE A 329 23.79 -0.73 1.95
C ILE A 329 23.72 -2.16 1.40
N ASP A 330 24.84 -2.90 1.49
CA ASP A 330 24.88 -4.35 1.23
C ASP A 330 24.21 -5.09 2.39
N VAL A 331 23.12 -5.78 2.09
CA VAL A 331 22.28 -6.47 3.09
C VAL A 331 22.35 -8.00 3.01
N HIS A 332 23.26 -8.57 2.21
CA HIS A 332 23.40 -10.03 2.07
C HIS A 332 23.64 -10.72 3.40
N SER A 333 24.33 -10.09 4.35
CA SER A 333 24.56 -10.65 5.68
C SER A 333 23.28 -10.82 6.49
N VAL A 334 22.29 -9.92 6.31
CA VAL A 334 20.98 -10.00 6.97
C VAL A 334 20.12 -11.05 6.28
N SER A 335 20.03 -11.01 4.95
CA SER A 335 19.22 -11.96 4.19
C SER A 335 19.73 -13.40 4.23
N ALA A 336 21.00 -13.62 4.57
CA ALA A 336 21.54 -14.95 4.88
C ALA A 336 20.97 -15.54 6.17
N ARG A 337 20.40 -14.73 7.08
CA ARG A 337 19.79 -15.17 8.35
C ARG A 337 18.28 -15.35 8.24
N LYS A 338 17.61 -14.36 7.65
CA LYS A 338 16.15 -14.36 7.41
C LYS A 338 15.84 -13.67 6.09
N PRO A 339 14.81 -14.07 5.35
CA PRO A 339 14.34 -13.32 4.20
C PRO A 339 14.17 -11.85 4.55
N LEU A 340 14.60 -10.95 3.66
CA LEU A 340 14.59 -9.52 3.87
C LEU A 340 13.74 -8.83 2.81
N PHE A 341 12.72 -8.09 3.23
CA PHE A 341 11.70 -7.54 2.35
C PHE A 341 11.78 -6.02 2.26
N LEU A 342 11.77 -5.51 1.03
CA LEU A 342 11.57 -4.10 0.72
C LEU A 342 10.12 -3.70 0.99
N ASP A 343 9.90 -2.56 1.64
CA ASP A 343 8.60 -1.89 1.72
C ASP A 343 8.71 -0.45 1.21
N GLU A 344 9.07 0.51 2.05
CA GLU A 344 9.20 1.92 1.64
C GLU A 344 10.11 2.10 0.42
N SER A 345 11.18 1.32 0.31
CA SER A 345 12.11 1.36 -0.81
C SER A 345 11.54 0.85 -2.14
N ALA A 346 10.52 0.01 -2.12
CA ALA A 346 9.93 -0.55 -3.33
C ALA A 346 8.96 0.43 -4.00
N HIS A 347 9.47 1.54 -4.50
CA HIS A 347 8.68 2.55 -5.19
C HIS A 347 8.12 2.02 -6.50
N ASP A 348 8.96 1.31 -7.27
CA ASP A 348 8.64 0.66 -8.53
C ASP A 348 9.55 -0.55 -8.76
N TRP A 349 9.41 -1.20 -9.89
CA TRP A 349 10.22 -2.37 -10.26
C TRP A 349 11.72 -2.06 -10.40
N LYS A 350 12.14 -0.82 -10.72
CA LYS A 350 13.55 -0.42 -10.85
C LYS A 350 14.22 -0.44 -9.47
N PHE A 351 13.51 0.06 -8.45
CA PHE A 351 13.98 -0.02 -7.06
C PHE A 351 13.94 -1.45 -6.51
N VAL A 352 12.97 -2.26 -6.91
CA VAL A 352 12.96 -3.70 -6.56
C VAL A 352 14.17 -4.40 -7.16
N ARG A 353 14.56 -4.08 -8.41
CA ARG A 353 15.78 -4.58 -9.05
C ARG A 353 17.03 -4.16 -8.29
N LEU A 354 17.17 -2.87 -7.98
CA LEU A 354 18.29 -2.34 -7.21
C LEU A 354 18.39 -3.01 -5.83
N GLY A 355 17.25 -3.18 -5.15
CA GLY A 355 17.21 -3.88 -3.87
C GLY A 355 17.72 -5.32 -3.99
N ARG A 356 17.31 -6.06 -5.02
CA ARG A 356 17.82 -7.41 -5.27
C ARG A 356 19.33 -7.45 -5.45
N GLU A 357 19.89 -6.48 -6.18
CA GLU A 357 21.34 -6.34 -6.37
C GLU A 357 22.08 -6.09 -5.04
N LEU A 358 21.45 -5.40 -4.09
CA LEU A 358 21.97 -5.12 -2.75
C LEU A 358 21.79 -6.26 -1.75
N GLY A 359 21.06 -7.33 -2.13
CA GLY A 359 20.85 -8.52 -1.29
C GLY A 359 19.45 -8.68 -0.69
N TRP A 360 18.48 -7.84 -1.05
CA TRP A 360 17.09 -8.04 -0.64
C TRP A 360 16.48 -9.24 -1.37
N THR A 361 15.65 -10.02 -0.66
CA THR A 361 15.11 -11.31 -1.16
C THR A 361 13.62 -11.29 -1.40
N GLY A 362 12.93 -10.26 -0.96
CA GLY A 362 11.50 -10.14 -1.14
C GLY A 362 11.02 -8.69 -1.21
N VAL A 363 9.76 -8.52 -1.54
CA VAL A 363 9.11 -7.21 -1.67
C VAL A 363 7.69 -7.21 -1.11
N ALA A 364 7.36 -6.16 -0.37
CA ALA A 364 6.02 -5.82 0.06
C ALA A 364 5.34 -4.93 -1.00
N LEU A 365 4.46 -5.52 -1.78
CA LEU A 365 3.65 -4.83 -2.77
C LEU A 365 2.52 -4.05 -2.10
N LYS A 366 2.21 -2.88 -2.63
CA LYS A 366 1.11 -2.03 -2.15
C LYS A 366 0.42 -1.34 -3.32
N THR A 367 -0.90 -1.41 -3.37
CA THR A 367 -1.70 -0.66 -4.36
C THR A 367 -1.60 0.86 -4.16
N CYS A 368 -1.25 1.32 -2.97
CA CYS A 368 -1.00 2.74 -2.72
C CYS A 368 0.24 3.30 -3.44
N LYS A 369 1.09 2.43 -4.02
CA LYS A 369 2.19 2.81 -4.93
C LYS A 369 1.76 2.65 -6.39
N THR A 370 0.47 2.79 -6.68
CA THR A 370 -0.28 2.55 -7.90
C THR A 370 -0.52 1.05 -8.21
N GLN A 371 -1.64 0.74 -8.82
CA GLN A 371 -1.96 -0.62 -9.30
C GLN A 371 -0.99 -1.04 -10.41
N SER A 372 -0.73 -0.13 -11.37
CA SER A 372 0.20 -0.36 -12.48
C SER A 372 1.62 -0.66 -11.96
N GLY A 373 2.15 0.17 -11.06
CA GLY A 373 3.48 -0.02 -10.47
C GLY A 373 3.59 -1.30 -9.64
N ALA A 374 2.55 -1.64 -8.86
CA ALA A 374 2.51 -2.87 -8.07
C ALA A 374 2.53 -4.13 -8.95
N LEU A 375 1.79 -4.13 -10.07
CA LEU A 375 1.77 -5.25 -11.01
C LEU A 375 3.11 -5.41 -11.74
N LEU A 376 3.72 -4.32 -12.21
CA LEU A 376 5.05 -4.37 -12.84
C LEU A 376 6.11 -4.89 -11.86
N SER A 377 6.08 -4.41 -10.61
CA SER A 377 6.97 -4.88 -9.54
C SER A 377 6.76 -6.35 -9.23
N ALA A 378 5.50 -6.83 -9.19
CA ALA A 378 5.17 -8.24 -8.99
C ALA A 378 5.71 -9.11 -10.12
N CYS A 379 5.51 -8.72 -11.38
CA CYS A 379 5.99 -9.46 -12.55
C CYS A 379 7.52 -9.55 -12.55
N TRP A 380 8.20 -8.43 -12.31
CA TRP A 380 9.65 -8.39 -12.26
C TRP A 380 10.20 -9.26 -11.13
N ALA A 381 9.67 -9.10 -9.92
CA ALA A 381 10.10 -9.84 -8.74
C ALA A 381 9.94 -11.36 -8.91
N LYS A 382 8.78 -11.81 -9.39
CA LYS A 382 8.53 -13.24 -9.65
C LYS A 382 9.48 -13.81 -10.69
N ALA A 383 9.69 -13.10 -11.79
CA ALA A 383 10.62 -13.53 -12.86
C ALA A 383 12.06 -13.66 -12.35
N ASN A 384 12.42 -12.91 -11.31
CA ASN A 384 13.77 -12.88 -10.73
C ASN A 384 13.90 -13.64 -9.39
N GLY A 385 12.92 -14.47 -9.05
CA GLY A 385 12.96 -15.36 -7.88
C GLY A 385 12.84 -14.66 -6.53
N MET A 386 12.30 -13.43 -6.49
CA MET A 386 12.01 -12.74 -5.23
C MET A 386 10.65 -13.18 -4.66
N THR A 387 10.57 -13.21 -3.34
CA THR A 387 9.35 -13.56 -2.63
C THR A 387 8.44 -12.34 -2.50
N LEU A 388 7.13 -12.55 -2.57
CA LEU A 388 6.15 -11.48 -2.49
C LEU A 388 5.36 -11.51 -1.20
N MET A 389 5.05 -10.34 -0.68
CA MET A 389 4.00 -10.08 0.29
C MET A 389 3.15 -8.90 -0.21
N VAL A 390 1.90 -8.82 0.20
CA VAL A 390 1.06 -7.64 -0.02
C VAL A 390 0.66 -7.08 1.33
N GLN A 391 0.97 -5.80 1.52
CA GLN A 391 0.79 -5.12 2.79
C GLN A 391 -0.04 -3.86 2.60
N ASP A 392 -0.86 -3.55 3.60
CA ASP A 392 -1.71 -2.38 3.53
C ASP A 392 -1.00 -1.09 4.02
N LEU A 393 -1.67 0.01 3.76
CA LEU A 393 -1.38 1.30 4.35
C LEU A 393 -2.48 1.64 5.36
N THR A 394 -2.93 0.61 6.12
CA THR A 394 -4.10 0.67 6.97
C THR A 394 -5.34 1.06 6.16
N ASN A 395 -5.60 0.32 5.07
CA ASN A 395 -6.58 0.66 4.02
C ASN A 395 -8.03 0.51 4.49
N PRO A 396 -8.80 1.60 4.69
CA PRO A 396 -10.24 1.50 4.97
C PRO A 396 -11.06 1.45 3.68
N MET A 397 -12.36 1.32 3.83
CA MET A 397 -13.36 1.57 2.82
C MET A 397 -13.00 0.91 1.46
N LEU A 398 -13.11 1.62 0.34
CA LEU A 398 -12.81 1.04 -0.98
C LEU A 398 -11.33 0.64 -1.16
N ALA A 399 -10.40 1.30 -0.48
CA ALA A 399 -8.96 1.02 -0.61
C ALA A 399 -8.60 -0.43 -0.23
N GLN A 400 -9.40 -1.08 0.61
CA GLN A 400 -9.21 -2.47 1.05
C GLN A 400 -9.37 -3.46 -0.11
N ILE A 401 -10.28 -3.23 -1.04
CA ILE A 401 -10.67 -4.22 -2.06
C ILE A 401 -9.55 -4.46 -3.11
N PRO A 402 -8.99 -3.44 -3.79
CA PRO A 402 -7.87 -3.64 -4.71
C PRO A 402 -6.64 -4.22 -4.03
N HIS A 403 -6.38 -3.81 -2.79
CA HIS A 403 -5.29 -4.31 -1.97
C HIS A 403 -5.38 -5.83 -1.76
N ILE A 404 -6.55 -6.32 -1.36
CA ILE A 404 -6.78 -7.76 -1.14
C ILE A 404 -6.73 -8.53 -2.46
N LEU A 405 -7.29 -7.97 -3.54
CA LEU A 405 -7.24 -8.56 -4.87
C LEU A 405 -5.80 -8.69 -5.37
N LEU A 406 -4.95 -7.69 -5.13
CA LEU A 406 -3.52 -7.77 -5.46
C LEU A 406 -2.88 -8.99 -4.78
N ALA A 407 -3.13 -9.20 -3.49
CA ALA A 407 -2.60 -10.36 -2.75
C ALA A 407 -3.11 -11.70 -3.33
N ALA A 408 -4.40 -11.79 -3.62
CA ALA A 408 -5.02 -12.99 -4.14
C ALA A 408 -4.46 -13.38 -5.52
N HIS A 409 -4.25 -12.38 -6.40
CA HIS A 409 -3.78 -12.61 -7.75
C HIS A 409 -2.26 -12.72 -7.89
N THR A 410 -1.48 -12.01 -7.07
CA THR A 410 -0.01 -12.12 -7.15
C THR A 410 0.54 -13.37 -6.50
N GLY A 411 -0.13 -13.94 -5.49
CA GLY A 411 0.38 -15.07 -4.71
C GLY A 411 1.52 -14.63 -3.79
N THR A 412 1.22 -14.53 -2.52
CA THR A 412 2.15 -14.09 -1.47
C THR A 412 2.75 -15.26 -0.72
N ILE A 413 3.85 -15.03 0.00
CA ILE A 413 4.44 -16.03 0.89
C ILE A 413 3.44 -16.51 1.95
N MET A 414 2.58 -15.59 2.45
CA MET A 414 1.59 -15.92 3.48
C MET A 414 0.47 -14.87 3.54
N GLY A 415 -0.60 -15.05 2.78
CA GLY A 415 -1.81 -14.23 2.89
C GLY A 415 -1.61 -12.73 2.62
N VAL A 416 -2.19 -11.87 3.45
CA VAL A 416 -2.22 -10.41 3.26
C VAL A 416 -2.27 -9.68 4.61
N GLU A 417 -1.61 -8.55 4.70
CA GLU A 417 -1.75 -7.65 5.86
C GLU A 417 -3.01 -6.78 5.71
N THR A 418 -3.83 -6.69 6.78
CA THR A 418 -5.06 -5.89 6.79
C THR A 418 -5.32 -5.36 8.20
N ASN A 419 -5.22 -4.05 8.39
CA ASN A 419 -5.18 -3.41 9.71
C ASN A 419 -6.27 -2.35 9.95
N ALA A 420 -7.01 -1.92 8.92
CA ALA A 420 -8.03 -0.88 9.09
C ALA A 420 -9.06 -1.22 10.16
N MET A 421 -9.44 -2.50 10.29
CA MET A 421 -10.36 -2.96 11.32
C MET A 421 -9.83 -2.90 12.75
N GLN A 422 -8.52 -2.65 12.94
CA GLN A 422 -7.92 -2.42 14.26
C GLN A 422 -8.02 -0.95 14.67
N PHE A 423 -7.76 -0.05 13.70
CA PHE A 423 -7.53 1.36 14.00
C PHE A 423 -8.75 2.23 13.73
N TYR A 424 -9.58 1.91 12.72
CA TYR A 424 -10.80 2.66 12.40
C TYR A 424 -11.90 1.75 11.81
N PRO A 425 -12.38 0.79 12.63
CA PRO A 425 -13.31 -0.24 12.18
C PRO A 425 -14.62 0.33 11.63
N ASP A 426 -15.11 1.44 12.18
CA ASP A 426 -16.40 2.04 11.81
C ASP A 426 -16.33 2.82 10.48
N ALA A 427 -15.16 3.23 10.03
CA ALA A 427 -15.00 3.94 8.77
C ALA A 427 -15.48 3.12 7.57
N SER A 428 -15.33 1.80 7.62
CA SER A 428 -15.71 0.87 6.56
C SER A 428 -17.10 0.23 6.78
N ALA A 429 -17.91 0.77 7.68
CA ALA A 429 -19.20 0.16 8.02
C ALA A 429 -20.16 0.00 6.82
N PRO A 430 -20.25 0.95 5.86
CA PRO A 430 -21.05 0.77 4.65
C PRO A 430 -20.54 -0.38 3.77
N GLU A 431 -19.25 -0.44 3.54
CA GLU A 431 -18.59 -1.46 2.72
C GLU A 431 -18.66 -2.83 3.39
N ALA A 432 -18.52 -2.90 4.71
CA ALA A 432 -18.60 -4.12 5.50
C ALA A 432 -19.98 -4.80 5.46
N LYS A 433 -21.06 -4.05 5.20
CA LYS A 433 -22.40 -4.62 5.00
C LYS A 433 -22.48 -5.46 3.73
N ILE A 434 -21.75 -5.07 2.71
CA ILE A 434 -21.74 -5.73 1.40
C ILE A 434 -20.63 -6.79 1.32
N HIS A 435 -19.47 -6.49 1.93
CA HIS A 435 -18.28 -7.34 1.93
C HIS A 435 -17.81 -7.68 3.35
N PRO A 436 -18.65 -8.33 4.20
CA PRO A 436 -18.30 -8.53 5.60
C PRO A 436 -16.97 -9.30 5.80
N GLY A 437 -16.67 -10.24 4.91
CA GLY A 437 -15.44 -11.04 4.98
C GLY A 437 -14.14 -10.26 4.74
N LEU A 438 -14.22 -9.07 4.14
CA LEU A 438 -13.05 -8.21 3.88
C LEU A 438 -12.70 -7.28 5.06
N TYR A 439 -13.70 -6.93 5.86
CA TYR A 439 -13.56 -5.96 6.96
C TYR A 439 -13.66 -6.61 8.34
N GLN A 440 -13.85 -7.94 8.36
CA GLN A 440 -13.88 -8.73 9.59
C GLN A 440 -13.10 -10.02 9.39
N ARG A 441 -11.97 -10.14 10.07
CA ARG A 441 -11.19 -11.37 10.08
C ARG A 441 -11.94 -12.47 10.83
N ARG A 442 -11.88 -13.70 10.32
CA ARG A 442 -12.49 -14.89 10.94
C ARG A 442 -11.56 -16.08 10.76
N ASN A 443 -11.26 -16.79 11.84
CA ASN A 443 -10.33 -17.93 11.83
C ASN A 443 -8.97 -17.59 11.20
N GLY A 444 -8.46 -16.38 11.50
CA GLY A 444 -7.21 -15.87 10.97
C GLY A 444 -7.20 -15.57 9.48
N CYS A 445 -8.37 -15.43 8.87
CA CYS A 445 -8.50 -15.18 7.43
C CYS A 445 -9.45 -14.01 7.13
N ILE A 446 -9.29 -13.47 5.93
CA ILE A 446 -10.29 -12.68 5.24
C ILE A 446 -10.91 -13.52 4.11
N ASP A 447 -12.16 -13.23 3.77
CA ASP A 447 -12.96 -13.99 2.81
C ASP A 447 -13.36 -13.09 1.64
N LEU A 448 -12.95 -13.47 0.43
CA LEU A 448 -13.13 -12.73 -0.82
C LEU A 448 -14.41 -13.11 -1.56
N SER A 449 -15.20 -14.03 -1.05
CA SER A 449 -16.35 -14.62 -1.76
C SER A 449 -17.43 -13.61 -2.20
N THR A 450 -17.45 -12.43 -1.59
CA THR A 450 -18.38 -11.36 -1.95
C THR A 450 -17.88 -10.41 -3.04
N ILE A 451 -16.59 -10.52 -3.43
CA ILE A 451 -16.02 -9.73 -4.53
C ILE A 451 -16.39 -10.41 -5.84
N HIS A 452 -17.25 -9.79 -6.61
CA HIS A 452 -17.66 -10.28 -7.92
C HIS A 452 -18.21 -9.15 -8.79
N GLY A 453 -18.31 -9.40 -10.09
CA GLY A 453 -18.79 -8.42 -11.06
C GLY A 453 -17.65 -7.66 -11.75
N PRO A 454 -17.97 -6.61 -12.53
CA PRO A 454 -17.00 -5.85 -13.29
C PRO A 454 -16.11 -4.98 -12.42
N GLY A 455 -15.01 -4.52 -13.02
CA GLY A 455 -14.03 -3.68 -12.32
C GLY A 455 -13.32 -4.44 -11.20
N PHE A 456 -13.10 -3.80 -10.09
CA PHE A 456 -12.60 -4.45 -8.87
C PHE A 456 -13.69 -5.18 -8.08
N GLY A 457 -14.94 -5.25 -8.59
CA GLY A 457 -16.02 -5.90 -7.89
C GLY A 457 -16.50 -5.17 -6.63
N TYR A 458 -16.38 -3.87 -6.61
CA TYR A 458 -16.80 -3.01 -5.48
C TYR A 458 -18.28 -3.13 -5.12
N ARG A 459 -19.15 -3.41 -6.10
CA ARG A 459 -20.61 -3.41 -5.92
C ARG A 459 -21.12 -2.06 -5.38
N LEU A 460 -20.57 -0.95 -5.88
CA LEU A 460 -20.85 0.41 -5.41
C LEU A 460 -22.33 0.78 -5.31
N PRO A 461 -23.25 0.38 -6.22
CA PRO A 461 -24.67 0.68 -6.09
C PRO A 461 -25.32 0.14 -4.81
N GLU A 462 -24.67 -0.88 -4.19
CA GLU A 462 -25.15 -1.47 -2.95
C GLU A 462 -24.50 -0.84 -1.71
N ILE A 463 -23.37 -0.12 -1.88
CA ILE A 463 -22.65 0.56 -0.80
C ILE A 463 -23.21 1.97 -0.62
N HIS A 464 -23.92 2.19 0.47
CA HIS A 464 -24.49 3.50 0.79
C HIS A 464 -23.53 4.35 1.62
N HIS A 465 -22.40 4.73 1.02
CA HIS A 465 -21.45 5.65 1.65
C HIS A 465 -21.75 7.09 1.22
N ARG A 466 -22.08 7.95 2.21
CA ARG A 466 -22.31 9.38 1.94
C ARG A 466 -20.99 10.07 1.66
N LEU A 467 -20.82 10.57 0.44
CA LEU A 467 -19.65 11.34 0.07
C LEU A 467 -19.83 12.82 0.44
N PRO A 468 -18.76 13.53 0.81
CA PRO A 468 -18.76 14.99 0.92
C PRO A 468 -18.90 15.62 -0.48
N GLU A 469 -18.99 16.96 -0.52
CA GLU A 469 -18.83 17.69 -1.78
C GLU A 469 -17.43 17.41 -2.38
N PRO A 470 -17.32 17.28 -3.70
CA PRO A 470 -16.03 17.07 -4.34
C PRO A 470 -15.08 18.24 -4.09
N ALA A 471 -13.82 17.93 -3.76
CA ALA A 471 -12.77 18.93 -3.61
C ALA A 471 -12.41 19.59 -4.95
N CYS A 472 -12.53 18.85 -6.04
CA CYS A 472 -12.45 19.37 -7.41
C CYS A 472 -13.09 18.39 -8.40
N GLU A 473 -13.42 18.95 -9.57
CA GLU A 473 -13.90 18.22 -10.75
C GLU A 473 -13.28 18.85 -11.99
N PHE A 474 -12.71 18.01 -12.86
CA PHE A 474 -12.13 18.42 -14.14
C PHE A 474 -12.63 17.53 -15.27
N GLY A 475 -12.64 18.08 -16.48
CA GLY A 475 -13.16 17.41 -17.67
C GLY A 475 -14.69 17.51 -17.79
N SER A 476 -15.25 16.86 -18.78
CA SER A 476 -16.69 16.89 -19.11
C SER A 476 -17.19 15.49 -19.47
#